data_416ede424c52fea7dba36e3fed9d0aaa
#
_entry.id   416ede424c52fea7dba36e3fed9d0aaa
#
_cell.length_a   1.000
_cell.length_b   1.000
_cell.length_c   1.000
_cell.angle_alpha   90.00
_cell.angle_beta   90.00
_cell.angle_gamma   90.00
#
_symmetry.space_group_name_H-M   'P 1'
#
loop_
_entity.id
_entity.type
_entity.pdbx_description
1 polymer ?
#
loop_
_entity_poly.entity_id
_entity_poly.type
_entity_poly.pdbx_seq_one_letter_code
_entity_poly.pdbx_strand_id
1 'polypeptide(L)'
;MFEKWAVALADQIKKINPEETEPHDVLVFGFTILFNLLFTFLLLLIVGWIIGVPLLTVEVTLSFMILRILTGGAHLDRSIACSITSSLLVLTFVWLPVSPILLFCYFVVSLMLIARFAPYYEPHQIKHSKQWEQKKKRAAILWVIFTFVIYYIFSAPGFVFGALLQALLLTPAGIKFIHKLNNFTMKGGEYCEKSG
;
A
#
# COMPACT_ATOMS: atom_id res chain seq x y z
N MET A 1 4.80 -11.21 -14.06
CA MET A 1 4.62 -12.56 -13.47
C MET A 1 3.27 -12.71 -12.83
N PHE A 2 2.86 -11.84 -11.92
CA PHE A 2 1.55 -11.86 -11.25
C PHE A 2 0.38 -11.66 -12.20
N GLU A 3 0.55 -10.85 -13.24
CA GLU A 3 -0.46 -10.57 -14.25
C GLU A 3 -0.95 -11.84 -14.97
N LYS A 4 -0.04 -12.76 -15.31
CA LYS A 4 -0.42 -14.05 -15.92
C LYS A 4 -1.30 -14.91 -15.01
N TRP A 5 -1.02 -14.92 -13.71
CA TRP A 5 -1.83 -15.63 -12.72
C TRP A 5 -3.18 -14.94 -12.49
N ALA A 6 -3.18 -13.60 -12.49
CA ALA A 6 -4.39 -12.81 -12.37
C ALA A 6 -5.34 -13.06 -13.56
N VAL A 7 -4.81 -13.07 -14.80
CA VAL A 7 -5.57 -13.40 -16.01
C VAL A 7 -6.14 -14.81 -15.93
N ALA A 8 -5.31 -15.81 -15.62
CA ALA A 8 -5.77 -17.19 -15.53
C ALA A 8 -6.91 -17.39 -14.49
N LEU A 9 -6.82 -16.69 -13.35
CA LEU A 9 -7.85 -16.74 -12.33
C LEU A 9 -9.13 -16.01 -12.76
N ALA A 10 -8.99 -14.84 -13.38
CA ALA A 10 -10.11 -14.08 -13.93
C ALA A 10 -10.86 -14.90 -15.01
N ASP A 11 -10.13 -15.57 -15.91
CA ASP A 11 -10.71 -16.46 -16.93
C ASP A 11 -11.49 -17.60 -16.32
N GLN A 12 -10.97 -18.23 -15.24
CA GLN A 12 -11.69 -19.31 -14.56
C GLN A 12 -12.98 -18.82 -13.91
N ILE A 13 -12.97 -17.67 -13.25
CA ILE A 13 -14.16 -17.09 -12.61
C ILE A 13 -15.20 -16.73 -13.67
N LYS A 14 -14.76 -16.11 -14.77
CA LYS A 14 -15.67 -15.77 -15.88
C LYS A 14 -16.29 -17.01 -16.56
N LYS A 15 -15.61 -18.13 -16.58
CA LYS A 15 -16.17 -19.40 -17.10
C LYS A 15 -17.25 -19.97 -16.17
N ILE A 16 -17.11 -19.80 -14.86
CA ILE A 16 -18.05 -20.35 -13.87
C ILE A 16 -19.32 -19.49 -13.80
N ASN A 17 -19.18 -18.17 -13.76
CA ASN A 17 -20.33 -17.26 -13.63
C ASN A 17 -20.12 -15.97 -14.47
N PRO A 18 -20.45 -16.03 -15.78
CA PRO A 18 -20.16 -14.94 -16.71
C PRO A 18 -21.00 -13.68 -16.47
N GLU A 19 -22.23 -13.82 -15.93
CA GLU A 19 -23.19 -12.72 -15.84
C GLU A 19 -23.11 -11.95 -14.49
N GLU A 20 -22.81 -12.63 -13.39
CA GLU A 20 -22.80 -12.03 -12.05
C GLU A 20 -21.42 -11.52 -11.62
N THR A 21 -20.37 -11.72 -12.44
CA THR A 21 -19.02 -11.28 -12.11
C THR A 21 -18.67 -9.96 -12.78
N GLU A 22 -17.85 -9.17 -12.10
CA GLU A 22 -17.30 -7.90 -12.62
C GLU A 22 -16.60 -8.10 -13.98
N PRO A 23 -16.48 -7.06 -14.81
CA PRO A 23 -15.75 -7.13 -16.08
C PRO A 23 -14.37 -7.78 -15.93
N HIS A 24 -13.95 -8.54 -16.94
CA HIS A 24 -12.69 -9.29 -16.92
C HIS A 24 -11.48 -8.44 -16.51
N ASP A 25 -11.36 -7.22 -17.07
CA ASP A 25 -10.24 -6.30 -16.77
C ASP A 25 -10.22 -5.84 -15.31
N VAL A 26 -11.41 -5.68 -14.71
CA VAL A 26 -11.55 -5.33 -13.29
C VAL A 26 -11.08 -6.47 -12.40
N LEU A 27 -11.43 -7.72 -12.76
CA LEU A 27 -10.97 -8.91 -12.05
C LEU A 27 -9.45 -9.08 -12.16
N VAL A 28 -8.89 -8.94 -13.36
CA VAL A 28 -7.43 -9.03 -13.59
C VAL A 28 -6.69 -7.97 -12.77
N PHE A 29 -7.18 -6.73 -12.78
CA PHE A 29 -6.59 -5.65 -11.98
C PHE A 29 -6.66 -5.95 -10.48
N GLY A 30 -7.82 -6.39 -9.98
CA GLY A 30 -8.01 -6.74 -8.58
C GLY A 30 -7.09 -7.87 -8.12
N PHE A 31 -6.98 -8.96 -8.90
CA PHE A 31 -6.07 -10.07 -8.59
C PHE A 31 -4.61 -9.70 -8.70
N THR A 32 -4.23 -8.84 -9.65
CA THR A 32 -2.84 -8.35 -9.74
C THR A 32 -2.44 -7.58 -8.48
N ILE A 33 -3.32 -6.72 -7.97
CA ILE A 33 -3.10 -6.00 -6.71
C ILE A 33 -3.01 -6.99 -5.54
N LEU A 34 -3.94 -7.96 -5.46
CA LEU A 34 -3.97 -8.94 -4.37
C LEU A 34 -2.68 -9.76 -4.32
N PHE A 35 -2.23 -10.31 -5.46
CA PHE A 35 -0.97 -11.07 -5.54
C PHE A 35 0.24 -10.22 -5.18
N ASN A 36 0.27 -8.97 -5.62
CA ASN A 36 1.35 -8.04 -5.28
C ASN A 36 1.39 -7.73 -3.78
N LEU A 37 0.24 -7.51 -3.14
CA LEU A 37 0.14 -7.29 -1.70
C LEU A 37 0.58 -8.53 -0.92
N LEU A 38 0.10 -9.71 -1.31
CA LEU A 38 0.47 -10.97 -0.66
C LEU A 38 1.97 -11.25 -0.77
N PHE A 39 2.54 -11.07 -1.96
CA PHE A 39 3.97 -11.23 -2.17
C PHE A 39 4.80 -10.26 -1.32
N THR A 40 4.40 -8.98 -1.29
CA THR A 40 5.06 -7.96 -0.48
C THR A 40 4.98 -8.29 1.02
N PHE A 41 3.83 -8.78 1.48
CA PHE A 41 3.64 -9.20 2.88
C PHE A 41 4.56 -10.37 3.24
N LEU A 42 4.59 -11.42 2.42
CA LEU A 42 5.44 -12.59 2.65
C LEU A 42 6.93 -12.23 2.61
N LEU A 43 7.34 -11.38 1.66
CA LEU A 43 8.71 -10.88 1.58
C LEU A 43 9.10 -10.14 2.86
N LEU A 44 8.26 -9.22 3.33
CA LEU A 44 8.50 -8.44 4.54
C LEU A 44 8.49 -9.31 5.81
N LEU A 45 7.66 -10.33 5.87
CA LEU A 45 7.65 -11.29 6.96
C LEU A 45 9.00 -12.02 7.06
N ILE A 46 9.52 -12.51 5.92
CA ILE A 46 10.82 -13.19 5.86
C ILE A 46 11.95 -12.24 6.23
N VAL A 47 11.99 -11.04 5.64
CA VAL A 47 13.03 -10.06 5.93
C VAL A 47 12.97 -9.59 7.38
N GLY A 48 11.77 -9.31 7.91
CA GLY A 48 11.57 -8.93 9.31
C GLY A 48 12.08 -10.00 10.28
N TRP A 49 11.91 -11.28 9.92
CA TRP A 49 12.46 -12.38 10.70
C TRP A 49 13.99 -12.40 10.66
N ILE A 50 14.60 -12.21 9.48
CA ILE A 50 16.06 -12.20 9.29
C ILE A 50 16.71 -11.05 10.09
N ILE A 51 16.09 -9.86 10.10
CA ILE A 51 16.63 -8.68 10.83
C ILE A 51 16.27 -8.66 12.32
N GLY A 52 15.54 -9.67 12.81
CA GLY A 52 15.23 -9.84 14.23
C GLY A 52 14.08 -8.99 14.77
N VAL A 53 13.26 -8.39 13.91
CA VAL A 53 12.11 -7.54 14.29
C VAL A 53 10.82 -7.94 13.55
N PRO A 54 10.43 -9.24 13.56
CA PRO A 54 9.33 -9.73 12.75
C PRO A 54 7.98 -9.08 13.15
N LEU A 55 7.71 -8.97 14.44
CA LEU A 55 6.44 -8.43 14.94
C LEU A 55 6.24 -6.98 14.51
N LEU A 56 7.26 -6.15 14.74
CA LEU A 56 7.23 -4.73 14.35
C LEU A 56 7.06 -4.56 12.84
N THR A 57 7.75 -5.40 12.04
CA THR A 57 7.62 -5.38 10.57
C THR A 57 6.20 -5.76 10.14
N VAL A 58 5.59 -6.76 10.77
CA VAL A 58 4.18 -7.14 10.51
C VAL A 58 3.22 -6.00 10.85
N GLU A 59 3.38 -5.36 12.01
CA GLU A 59 2.55 -4.23 12.43
C GLU A 59 2.60 -3.08 11.42
N VAL A 60 3.82 -2.65 11.02
CA VAL A 60 4.01 -1.59 10.01
C VAL A 60 3.36 -1.98 8.70
N THR A 61 3.60 -3.22 8.24
CA THR A 61 3.11 -3.72 6.96
C THR A 61 1.59 -3.77 6.93
N LEU A 62 0.96 -4.33 7.97
CA LEU A 62 -0.49 -4.44 8.04
C LEU A 62 -1.17 -3.07 8.05
N SER A 63 -0.68 -2.14 8.87
CA SER A 63 -1.25 -0.80 8.93
C SER A 63 -1.08 -0.05 7.60
N PHE A 64 0.08 -0.15 6.98
CA PHE A 64 0.34 0.41 5.66
C PHE A 64 -0.60 -0.17 4.60
N MET A 65 -0.76 -1.51 4.53
CA MET A 65 -1.62 -2.18 3.54
C MET A 65 -3.09 -1.82 3.72
N ILE A 66 -3.61 -1.83 4.95
CA ILE A 66 -5.00 -1.48 5.23
C ILE A 66 -5.28 -0.05 4.77
N LEU A 67 -4.42 0.90 5.16
CA LEU A 67 -4.58 2.28 4.72
C LEU A 67 -4.41 2.43 3.20
N ARG A 68 -3.50 1.67 2.57
CA ARG A 68 -3.32 1.67 1.12
C ARG A 68 -4.60 1.27 0.38
N ILE A 69 -5.32 0.27 0.87
CA ILE A 69 -6.62 -0.16 0.31
C ILE A 69 -7.70 0.93 0.51
N LEU A 70 -7.71 1.58 1.67
CA LEU A 70 -8.71 2.59 2.01
C LEU A 70 -8.48 3.92 1.30
N THR A 71 -7.23 4.35 1.20
CA THR A 71 -6.86 5.70 0.72
C THR A 71 -6.39 5.75 -0.72
N GLY A 72 -6.05 4.60 -1.31
CA GLY A 72 -5.39 4.56 -2.62
C GLY A 72 -3.95 5.07 -2.56
N GLY A 73 -3.50 5.74 -3.61
CA GLY A 73 -2.17 6.33 -3.74
C GLY A 73 -1.51 5.99 -5.07
N ALA A 74 -0.41 6.66 -5.40
CA ALA A 74 0.35 6.38 -6.61
C ALA A 74 0.98 4.99 -6.61
N HIS A 75 1.00 4.33 -7.77
CA HIS A 75 1.55 2.99 -7.99
C HIS A 75 2.69 3.04 -9.01
N LEU A 76 3.61 2.08 -8.90
CA LEU A 76 4.59 1.80 -9.94
C LEU A 76 3.98 0.82 -10.94
N ASP A 77 4.20 1.07 -12.25
CA ASP A 77 3.62 0.25 -13.33
C ASP A 77 4.14 -1.19 -13.29
N ARG A 78 5.40 -1.38 -12.84
CA ARG A 78 5.97 -2.72 -12.66
C ARG A 78 5.67 -3.27 -11.27
N SER A 79 4.89 -4.34 -11.17
CA SER A 79 4.50 -4.99 -9.90
C SER A 79 5.70 -5.31 -8.99
N ILE A 80 6.78 -5.86 -9.55
CA ILE A 80 8.00 -6.19 -8.78
C ILE A 80 8.68 -4.93 -8.23
N ALA A 81 8.80 -3.87 -9.04
CA ALA A 81 9.36 -2.61 -8.57
C ALA A 81 8.51 -1.99 -7.46
N CYS A 82 7.19 -2.10 -7.55
CA CYS A 82 6.25 -1.66 -6.51
C CYS A 82 6.48 -2.43 -5.20
N SER A 83 6.60 -3.77 -5.26
CA SER A 83 6.85 -4.60 -4.08
C SER A 83 8.20 -4.26 -3.43
N ILE A 84 9.27 -4.15 -4.22
CA ILE A 84 10.61 -3.82 -3.70
C ILE A 84 10.60 -2.43 -3.05
N THR A 85 10.05 -1.42 -3.73
CA THR A 85 9.98 -0.05 -3.20
C THR A 85 9.16 0.00 -1.91
N SER A 86 8.00 -0.63 -1.88
CA SER A 86 7.16 -0.69 -0.68
C SER A 86 7.86 -1.40 0.47
N SER A 87 8.58 -2.49 0.18
CA SER A 87 9.35 -3.21 1.20
C SER A 87 10.49 -2.37 1.77
N LEU A 88 11.25 -1.67 0.93
CA LEU A 88 12.30 -0.76 1.38
C LEU A 88 11.75 0.36 2.26
N LEU A 89 10.63 0.95 1.86
CA LEU A 89 9.98 2.01 2.65
C LEU A 89 9.50 1.48 4.01
N VAL A 90 8.83 0.31 4.05
CA VAL A 90 8.41 -0.32 5.31
C VAL A 90 9.59 -0.57 6.22
N LEU A 91 10.67 -1.17 5.69
CA LEU A 91 11.89 -1.46 6.46
C LEU A 91 12.56 -0.20 7.00
N THR A 92 12.53 0.91 6.26
CA THR A 92 13.02 2.20 6.76
C THR A 92 12.21 2.69 7.96
N PHE A 93 10.89 2.48 7.95
CA PHE A 93 9.99 2.91 9.02
C PHE A 93 10.05 2.03 10.27
N VAL A 94 10.49 0.78 10.15
CA VAL A 94 10.75 -0.11 11.30
C VAL A 94 11.82 0.46 12.25
N TRP A 95 12.75 1.27 11.74
CA TRP A 95 13.84 1.87 12.53
C TRP A 95 13.52 3.25 13.09
N LEU A 96 12.27 3.71 13.02
CA LEU A 96 11.87 4.98 13.62
C LEU A 96 12.02 4.94 15.15
N PRO A 97 12.47 6.06 15.76
CA PRO A 97 12.61 6.12 17.20
C PRO A 97 11.26 6.00 17.90
N VAL A 98 11.23 5.19 18.97
CA VAL A 98 10.04 4.94 19.78
C VAL A 98 10.14 5.77 21.06
N SER A 99 9.31 6.80 21.16
CA SER A 99 9.04 7.50 22.43
C SER A 99 7.56 7.92 22.46
N PRO A 100 6.93 8.03 23.63
CA PRO A 100 5.50 8.40 23.72
C PRO A 100 5.18 9.72 23.02
N ILE A 101 6.07 10.71 23.15
CA ILE A 101 5.91 12.03 22.53
C ILE A 101 6.02 11.93 21.01
N LEU A 102 7.02 11.21 20.49
CA LEU A 102 7.18 11.04 19.04
C LEU A 102 6.03 10.25 18.42
N LEU A 103 5.57 9.19 19.08
CA LEU A 103 4.42 8.41 18.60
C LEU A 103 3.14 9.24 18.56
N PHE A 104 2.92 10.11 19.55
CA PHE A 104 1.81 11.06 19.50
C PHE A 104 1.97 12.05 18.35
N CYS A 105 3.17 12.58 18.09
CA CYS A 105 3.44 13.43 16.94
C CYS A 105 3.19 12.69 15.61
N TYR A 106 3.67 11.45 15.46
CA TYR A 106 3.44 10.63 14.27
C TYR A 106 1.95 10.37 14.03
N PHE A 107 1.20 10.07 15.09
CA PHE A 107 -0.24 9.91 15.03
C PHE A 107 -0.95 11.19 14.55
N VAL A 108 -0.65 12.34 15.15
CA VAL A 108 -1.27 13.63 14.78
C VAL A 108 -0.94 14.00 13.33
N VAL A 109 0.32 13.85 12.92
CA VAL A 109 0.73 14.10 11.53
C VAL A 109 0.00 13.18 10.56
N SER A 110 -0.08 11.87 10.87
CA SER A 110 -0.80 10.90 10.03
C SER A 110 -2.27 11.27 9.89
N LEU A 111 -2.92 11.64 11.00
CA LEU A 111 -4.32 12.04 11.02
C LEU A 111 -4.58 13.27 10.16
N MET A 112 -3.76 14.32 10.31
CA MET A 112 -3.87 15.56 9.54
C MET A 112 -3.66 15.30 8.03
N LEU A 113 -2.64 14.54 7.66
CA LEU A 113 -2.32 14.27 6.26
C LEU A 113 -3.41 13.41 5.60
N ILE A 114 -3.90 12.36 6.27
CA ILE A 114 -4.99 11.52 5.75
C ILE A 114 -6.28 12.33 5.65
N ALA A 115 -6.63 13.12 6.64
CA ALA A 115 -7.80 13.99 6.59
C ALA A 115 -7.72 14.99 5.43
N ARG A 116 -6.51 15.47 5.07
CA ARG A 116 -6.30 16.47 4.00
C ARG A 116 -6.24 15.85 2.62
N PHE A 117 -5.53 14.72 2.44
CA PHE A 117 -5.14 14.20 1.13
C PHE A 117 -5.86 12.91 0.72
N ALA A 118 -6.48 12.16 1.63
CA ALA A 118 -7.23 10.96 1.29
C ALA A 118 -8.66 11.25 0.82
N PRO A 119 -9.22 10.42 -0.07
CA PRO A 119 -8.56 9.41 -0.88
C PRO A 119 -7.85 10.01 -2.10
N TYR A 120 -6.84 9.31 -2.65
CA TYR A 120 -6.16 9.70 -3.87
C TYR A 120 -6.31 8.59 -4.93
N TYR A 121 -6.72 8.98 -6.13
CA TYR A 121 -6.84 8.10 -7.30
C TYR A 121 -6.03 8.68 -8.45
N GLU A 122 -5.36 7.81 -9.18
CA GLU A 122 -4.67 8.21 -10.40
C GLU A 122 -5.68 8.50 -11.53
N PRO A 123 -5.31 9.33 -12.53
CA PRO A 123 -6.23 9.77 -13.57
C PRO A 123 -6.90 8.64 -14.37
N HIS A 124 -6.22 7.49 -14.49
CA HIS A 124 -6.70 6.30 -15.22
C HIS A 124 -7.47 5.29 -14.35
N GLN A 125 -7.56 5.53 -13.03
CA GLN A 125 -8.34 4.66 -12.14
C GLN A 125 -9.83 5.01 -12.17
N ILE A 126 -10.66 3.99 -11.98
CA ILE A 126 -12.12 4.15 -11.90
C ILE A 126 -12.47 4.99 -10.67
N LYS A 127 -13.09 6.15 -10.90
CA LYS A 127 -13.61 6.98 -9.81
C LYS A 127 -14.91 6.39 -9.30
N HIS A 128 -14.97 6.13 -8.02
CA HIS A 128 -16.18 5.68 -7.33
C HIS A 128 -17.13 6.86 -7.06
N SER A 129 -18.35 6.55 -6.63
CA SER A 129 -19.30 7.59 -6.21
C SER A 129 -18.77 8.41 -5.03
N LYS A 130 -19.12 9.69 -4.96
CA LYS A 130 -18.70 10.58 -3.87
C LYS A 130 -19.03 10.03 -2.48
N GLN A 131 -20.14 9.32 -2.34
CA GLN A 131 -20.53 8.68 -1.09
C GLN A 131 -19.56 7.56 -0.68
N TRP A 132 -19.10 6.76 -1.64
CA TRP A 132 -18.14 5.68 -1.43
C TRP A 132 -16.76 6.23 -1.03
N GLU A 133 -16.31 7.29 -1.70
CA GLU A 133 -15.07 7.98 -1.36
C GLU A 133 -15.09 8.54 0.07
N GLN A 134 -16.22 9.14 0.48
CA GLN A 134 -16.39 9.61 1.85
C GLN A 134 -16.39 8.48 2.88
N LYS A 135 -17.01 7.32 2.57
CA LYS A 135 -16.95 6.14 3.44
C LYS A 135 -15.53 5.64 3.62
N LYS A 136 -14.76 5.52 2.52
CA LYS A 136 -13.34 5.13 2.56
C LYS A 136 -12.49 6.12 3.37
N LYS A 137 -12.69 7.41 3.18
CA LYS A 137 -12.01 8.46 3.96
C LYS A 137 -12.29 8.34 5.45
N ARG A 138 -13.56 8.17 5.83
CA ARG A 138 -13.96 7.99 7.24
C ARG A 138 -13.33 6.71 7.82
N ALA A 139 -13.35 5.61 7.09
CA ALA A 139 -12.72 4.36 7.50
C ALA A 139 -11.20 4.52 7.69
N ALA A 140 -10.52 5.27 6.81
CA ALA A 140 -9.09 5.55 6.95
C ALA A 140 -8.78 6.39 8.21
N ILE A 141 -9.58 7.43 8.48
CA ILE A 141 -9.44 8.24 9.70
C ILE A 141 -9.67 7.38 10.95
N LEU A 142 -10.73 6.56 10.96
CA LEU A 142 -11.02 5.64 12.07
C LEU A 142 -9.87 4.64 12.27
N TRP A 143 -9.29 4.12 11.18
CA TRP A 143 -8.13 3.24 11.28
C TRP A 143 -6.93 3.94 11.94
N VAL A 144 -6.61 5.17 11.55
CA VAL A 144 -5.52 5.93 12.18
C VAL A 144 -5.76 6.12 13.69
N ILE A 145 -6.98 6.46 14.08
CA ILE A 145 -7.33 6.56 15.51
C ILE A 145 -7.14 5.21 16.19
N PHE A 146 -7.58 4.12 15.54
CA PHE A 146 -7.46 2.77 16.07
C PHE A 146 -6.00 2.32 16.22
N THR A 147 -5.08 2.72 15.33
CA THR A 147 -3.64 2.41 15.47
C THR A 147 -3.05 2.99 16.76
N PHE A 148 -3.48 4.18 17.16
CA PHE A 148 -3.03 4.81 18.42
C PHE A 148 -3.63 4.11 19.63
N VAL A 149 -4.88 3.65 19.58
CA VAL A 149 -5.51 2.84 20.63
C VAL A 149 -4.78 1.50 20.78
N ILE A 150 -4.47 0.82 19.65
CA ILE A 150 -3.68 -0.43 19.66
C ILE A 150 -2.32 -0.20 20.32
N TYR A 151 -1.63 0.87 19.97
CA TYR A 151 -0.35 1.20 20.60
C TYR A 151 -0.48 1.36 22.12
N TYR A 152 -1.52 2.07 22.58
CA TYR A 152 -1.73 2.32 24.02
C TYR A 152 -2.05 1.04 24.80
N ILE A 153 -2.82 0.12 24.21
CA ILE A 153 -3.24 -1.14 24.88
C ILE A 153 -2.16 -2.22 24.79
N PHE A 154 -1.54 -2.39 23.61
CA PHE A 154 -0.67 -3.53 23.32
C PHE A 154 0.81 -3.17 23.17
N SER A 155 1.19 -1.90 23.35
CA SER A 155 2.55 -1.41 23.10
C SER A 155 3.08 -1.72 21.69
N ALA A 156 2.20 -1.65 20.67
CA ALA A 156 2.46 -2.01 19.28
C ALA A 156 2.67 -0.74 18.42
N PRO A 157 3.87 -0.13 18.41
CA PRO A 157 4.13 1.15 17.74
C PRO A 157 4.11 1.04 16.21
N GLY A 158 4.34 -0.14 15.65
CA GLY A 158 4.42 -0.35 14.20
C GLY A 158 3.14 0.02 13.46
N PHE A 159 1.98 -0.13 14.08
CA PHE A 159 0.72 0.32 13.47
C PHE A 159 0.70 1.83 13.22
N VAL A 160 1.26 2.63 14.14
CA VAL A 160 1.39 4.09 13.98
C VAL A 160 2.41 4.42 12.89
N PHE A 161 3.52 3.68 12.82
CA PHE A 161 4.54 3.86 11.76
C PHE A 161 4.00 3.56 10.36
N GLY A 162 3.23 2.47 10.20
CA GLY A 162 2.58 2.14 8.94
C GLY A 162 1.55 3.20 8.51
N ALA A 163 0.82 3.77 9.48
CA ALA A 163 -0.09 4.87 9.21
C ALA A 163 0.65 6.13 8.77
N LEU A 164 1.77 6.47 9.40
CA LEU A 164 2.61 7.60 9.02
C LEU A 164 3.20 7.42 7.62
N LEU A 165 3.73 6.23 7.31
CA LEU A 165 4.25 5.90 5.98
C LEU A 165 3.21 6.17 4.90
N GLN A 166 2.01 5.60 5.04
CA GLN A 166 0.95 5.81 4.05
C GLN A 166 0.52 7.27 3.96
N ALA A 167 0.40 7.97 5.09
CA ALA A 167 0.05 9.38 5.13
C ALA A 167 1.05 10.25 4.37
N LEU A 168 2.36 9.99 4.51
CA LEU A 168 3.41 10.70 3.78
C LEU A 168 3.37 10.41 2.28
N LEU A 169 3.10 9.16 1.88
CA LEU A 169 2.98 8.79 0.46
C LEU A 169 1.78 9.42 -0.24
N LEU A 170 0.74 9.81 0.49
CA LEU A 170 -0.41 10.54 -0.04
C LEU A 170 -0.15 12.02 -0.27
N THR A 171 0.91 12.58 0.28
CA THR A 171 1.26 13.98 0.04
C THR A 171 1.66 14.22 -1.42
N PRO A 172 1.52 15.45 -1.93
CA PRO A 172 2.00 15.78 -3.28
C PRO A 172 3.49 15.46 -3.50
N ALA A 173 4.32 15.57 -2.44
CA ALA A 173 5.73 15.19 -2.47
C ALA A 173 5.89 13.66 -2.61
N GLY A 174 5.14 12.87 -1.84
CA GLY A 174 5.14 11.41 -1.91
C GLY A 174 4.69 10.91 -3.28
N ILE A 175 3.61 11.48 -3.82
CA ILE A 175 3.12 11.15 -5.17
C ILE A 175 4.18 11.45 -6.24
N LYS A 176 4.79 12.65 -6.20
CA LYS A 176 5.88 13.02 -7.12
C LYS A 176 7.08 12.10 -7.00
N PHE A 177 7.42 11.67 -5.79
CA PHE A 177 8.49 10.72 -5.53
C PHE A 177 8.23 9.37 -6.22
N ILE A 178 7.03 8.80 -6.08
CA ILE A 178 6.63 7.56 -6.73
C ILE A 178 6.64 7.69 -8.26
N HIS A 179 6.10 8.78 -8.82
CA HIS A 179 6.15 9.02 -10.27
C HIS A 179 7.58 9.16 -10.80
N LYS A 180 8.48 9.82 -10.04
CA LYS A 180 9.90 9.90 -10.42
C LYS A 180 10.58 8.53 -10.43
N LEU A 181 10.29 7.70 -9.43
CA LEU A 181 10.75 6.31 -9.39
C LEU A 181 10.20 5.49 -10.55
N ASN A 182 8.93 5.66 -10.90
CA ASN A 182 8.31 4.98 -12.04
C ASN A 182 9.05 5.31 -13.35
N ASN A 183 9.30 6.59 -13.61
CA ASN A 183 10.05 7.02 -14.78
C ASN A 183 11.48 6.46 -14.83
N PHE A 184 12.11 6.29 -13.67
CA PHE A 184 13.45 5.68 -13.59
C PHE A 184 13.43 4.18 -13.90
N THR A 185 12.46 3.44 -13.34
CA THR A 185 12.31 2.01 -13.57
C THR A 185 11.90 1.67 -15.00
N MET A 186 11.13 2.53 -15.67
CA MET A 186 10.75 2.35 -17.06
C MET A 186 11.94 2.56 -18.01
N LYS A 187 12.72 3.61 -17.82
CA LYS A 187 13.93 3.87 -18.62
C LYS A 187 14.98 2.75 -18.52
N GLY A 188 15.18 2.18 -17.33
CA GLY A 188 16.08 1.04 -17.12
C GLY A 188 15.64 -0.23 -17.85
N GLY A 189 14.34 -0.40 -18.13
CA GLY A 189 13.81 -1.56 -18.86
C GLY A 189 14.07 -1.51 -20.38
N GLU A 190 14.04 -0.32 -20.98
CA GLU A 190 14.36 -0.15 -22.42
C GLU A 190 15.82 -0.46 -22.77
N TYR A 191 16.74 -0.26 -21.81
CA TYR A 191 18.17 -0.61 -22.03
C TYR A 191 18.41 -2.12 -21.99
N CYS A 192 17.65 -2.89 -21.18
CA CYS A 192 17.79 -4.35 -21.14
C CYS A 192 17.17 -5.05 -22.36
N GLU A 193 16.14 -4.48 -22.97
CA GLU A 193 15.45 -5.08 -24.13
C GLU A 193 16.20 -4.82 -25.44
N LYS A 194 17.04 -3.77 -25.51
CA LYS A 194 17.90 -3.46 -26.68
C LYS A 194 19.26 -4.16 -26.65
N SER A 195 19.62 -4.84 -25.57
CA SER A 195 20.93 -5.52 -25.41
C SER A 195 20.83 -7.06 -25.39
N GLY A 196 19.69 -7.65 -25.67
CA GLY A 196 19.43 -9.08 -25.87
C GLY A 196 18.94 -9.35 -27.29
#